data_7469b299eb719583d99a6ce0c4720a36
#
_entry.id   7469b299eb719583d99a6ce0c4720a36
#
_cell.length_a   1.000
_cell.length_b   1.000
_cell.length_c   1.000
_cell.angle_alpha   90.00
_cell.angle_beta   90.00
_cell.angle_gamma   90.00
#
_symmetry.space_group_name_H-M   'P 1'
#
loop_
_entity.id
_entity.type
_entity.pdbx_description
1 polymer ?
#
loop_
_entity_poly.entity_id
_entity_poly.type
_entity_poly.pdbx_seq_one_letter_code
_entity_poly.pdbx_strand_id
1 'polypeptide(L)'
;MNAILEKFVTDGYITGLQVLTPDDALLHRDHLERAEKDLSGSLHYLNKVHIILKSPFDLATHPKLLDAVESIIGPDILLYNCTFIIKEPKTATFVSW
;
A
#
# COMPACT_ATOMS: atom_id res chain seq x y z
N MET A 1 -12.85 9.03 21.91
CA MET A 1 -11.81 8.31 21.17
C MET A 1 -12.47 7.55 20.03
N ASN A 2 -11.88 7.51 18.86
CA ASN A 2 -12.48 6.81 17.72
C ASN A 2 -12.22 5.29 17.81
N ALA A 3 -13.08 4.51 17.13
CA ALA A 3 -13.03 3.05 17.22
C ALA A 3 -11.73 2.46 16.62
N ILE A 4 -11.17 3.10 15.60
CA ILE A 4 -9.92 2.67 14.98
C ILE A 4 -8.76 2.80 15.98
N LEU A 5 -8.64 3.94 16.63
CA LEU A 5 -7.61 4.18 17.63
C LEU A 5 -7.74 3.24 18.82
N GLU A 6 -8.95 3.05 19.33
CA GLU A 6 -9.19 2.14 20.46
C GLU A 6 -8.74 0.73 20.14
N LYS A 7 -9.11 0.23 18.97
CA LYS A 7 -8.74 -1.11 18.56
C LYS A 7 -7.24 -1.24 18.34
N PHE A 8 -6.61 -0.24 17.76
CA PHE A 8 -5.17 -0.23 17.56
C PHE A 8 -4.40 -0.23 18.89
N VAL A 9 -4.84 0.59 19.85
CA VAL A 9 -4.20 0.65 21.18
C VAL A 9 -4.34 -0.69 21.91
N THR A 10 -5.49 -1.34 21.78
CA THR A 10 -5.76 -2.61 22.46
C THR A 10 -4.98 -3.77 21.82
N ASP A 11 -4.98 -3.86 20.49
CA ASP A 11 -4.49 -5.03 19.75
C ASP A 11 -3.09 -4.82 19.17
N GLY A 12 -2.65 -3.59 19.00
CA GLY A 12 -1.37 -3.26 18.35
C GLY A 12 -1.46 -3.25 16.82
N TYR A 13 -2.63 -3.51 16.25
CA TYR A 13 -2.88 -3.49 14.81
C TYR A 13 -4.36 -3.30 14.55
N ILE A 14 -4.69 -3.04 13.28
CA ILE A 14 -6.07 -3.04 12.80
C ILE A 14 -6.11 -3.57 11.38
N THR A 15 -7.13 -4.38 11.07
CA THR A 15 -7.34 -4.99 9.75
C THR A 15 -8.79 -4.83 9.31
N GLY A 16 -9.06 -5.22 8.08
CA GLY A 16 -10.42 -5.24 7.56
C GLY A 16 -10.95 -3.87 7.16
N LEU A 17 -10.08 -2.88 7.00
CA LEU A 17 -10.48 -1.55 6.53
C LEU A 17 -10.58 -1.57 5.01
N GLN A 18 -11.76 -1.25 4.48
CA GLN A 18 -11.95 -1.17 3.04
C GLN A 18 -11.45 0.17 2.52
N VAL A 19 -10.42 0.14 1.68
CA VAL A 19 -9.83 1.34 1.07
C VAL A 19 -10.24 1.47 -0.40
N LEU A 20 -10.16 0.38 -1.15
CA LEU A 20 -10.45 0.36 -2.59
C LEU A 20 -11.72 -0.44 -2.88
N THR A 21 -12.41 -0.04 -3.96
CA THR A 21 -13.40 -0.93 -4.58
C THR A 21 -12.68 -2.04 -5.34
N PRO A 22 -13.34 -3.17 -5.63
CA PRO A 22 -12.74 -4.22 -6.48
C PRO A 22 -12.25 -3.69 -7.83
N ASP A 23 -13.00 -2.80 -8.46
CA ASP A 23 -12.61 -2.20 -9.75
C ASP A 23 -11.36 -1.34 -9.63
N ASP A 24 -11.25 -0.54 -8.57
CA ASP A 24 -10.07 0.27 -8.30
C ASP A 24 -8.84 -0.60 -8.05
N ALA A 25 -9.02 -1.70 -7.34
CA ALA A 25 -7.94 -2.65 -7.08
C ALA A 25 -7.41 -3.27 -8.38
N LEU A 26 -8.31 -3.64 -9.29
CA LEU A 26 -7.94 -4.17 -10.60
C LEU A 26 -7.22 -3.12 -11.44
N LEU A 27 -7.64 -1.87 -11.38
CA LEU A 27 -6.99 -0.77 -12.09
C LEU A 27 -5.55 -0.58 -11.61
N HIS A 28 -5.32 -0.59 -10.31
CA HIS A 28 -3.96 -0.47 -9.74
C HIS A 28 -3.09 -1.68 -10.09
N ARG A 29 -3.67 -2.88 -10.10
CA ARG A 29 -2.97 -4.08 -10.55
C ARG A 29 -2.54 -3.95 -12.01
N ASP A 30 -3.42 -3.47 -12.88
CA ASP A 30 -3.12 -3.24 -14.29
C ASP A 30 -1.98 -2.23 -14.47
N HIS A 31 -2.00 -1.15 -13.69
CA HIS A 31 -0.93 -0.16 -13.71
C HIS A 31 0.42 -0.76 -13.29
N LEU A 32 0.44 -1.61 -12.27
CA LEU A 32 1.64 -2.30 -11.85
C LEU A 32 2.19 -3.21 -12.95
N GLU A 33 1.34 -4.02 -13.55
CA GLU A 33 1.73 -4.95 -14.61
C GLU A 33 2.28 -4.21 -15.84
N ARG A 34 1.64 -3.09 -16.22
CA ARG A 34 2.13 -2.23 -17.30
C ARG A 34 3.48 -1.60 -16.98
N ALA A 35 3.68 -1.12 -15.76
CA ALA A 35 4.94 -0.53 -15.34
C ALA A 35 6.07 -1.55 -15.38
N GLU A 36 5.83 -2.78 -14.94
CA GLU A 36 6.82 -3.85 -15.02
C GLU A 36 7.17 -4.18 -16.47
N LYS A 37 6.18 -4.18 -17.36
CA LYS A 37 6.40 -4.40 -18.79
C LYS A 37 7.23 -3.29 -19.41
N ASP A 38 6.89 -2.03 -19.12
CA ASP A 38 7.58 -0.87 -19.69
C ASP A 38 9.02 -0.75 -19.18
N LEU A 39 9.26 -1.12 -17.94
CA LEU A 39 10.59 -1.10 -17.31
C LEU A 39 11.38 -2.38 -17.55
N SER A 40 10.78 -3.37 -18.22
CA SER A 40 11.39 -4.67 -18.53
C SER A 40 11.90 -5.42 -17.31
N GLY A 41 11.17 -5.36 -16.20
CA GLY A 41 11.56 -6.07 -14.99
C GLY A 41 10.56 -5.95 -13.88
N SER A 42 10.78 -6.74 -12.82
CA SER A 42 9.95 -6.73 -11.63
C SER A 42 10.18 -5.47 -10.81
N LEU A 43 9.11 -4.95 -10.22
CA LEU A 43 9.17 -3.84 -9.27
C LEU A 43 9.32 -4.33 -7.82
N HIS A 44 9.55 -5.63 -7.62
CA HIS A 44 9.72 -6.20 -6.30
C HIS A 44 10.91 -5.56 -5.56
N TYR A 45 10.66 -5.05 -4.37
CA TYR A 45 11.62 -4.35 -3.50
C TYR A 45 12.23 -3.07 -4.07
N LEU A 46 11.68 -2.53 -5.15
CA LEU A 46 12.10 -1.21 -5.59
C LEU A 46 11.60 -0.15 -4.59
N ASN A 47 12.52 0.51 -3.91
CA ASN A 47 12.20 1.49 -2.90
C ASN A 47 11.64 2.78 -3.50
N LYS A 48 10.72 3.41 -2.77
CA LYS A 48 10.16 4.73 -3.12
C LYS A 48 9.52 4.77 -4.49
N VAL A 49 8.80 3.70 -4.85
CA VAL A 49 8.09 3.61 -6.13
C VAL A 49 7.05 4.73 -6.31
N HIS A 50 6.56 5.31 -5.21
CA HIS A 50 5.59 6.41 -5.24
C HIS A 50 6.19 7.71 -5.80
N ILE A 51 7.50 7.84 -5.88
CA ILE A 51 8.17 9.00 -6.47
C ILE A 51 8.20 8.90 -7.99
N ILE A 52 8.31 7.70 -8.53
CA ILE A 52 8.49 7.47 -9.97
C ILE A 52 7.19 7.01 -10.66
N LEU A 53 6.23 6.48 -9.93
CA LEU A 53 4.97 5.97 -10.49
C LEU A 53 3.77 6.60 -9.79
N LYS A 54 2.76 6.96 -10.58
CA LYS A 54 1.55 7.59 -10.06
C LYS A 54 0.68 6.63 -9.24
N SER A 55 0.52 5.39 -9.70
CA SER A 55 -0.38 4.43 -9.05
C SER A 55 -0.01 4.14 -7.59
N PRO A 56 1.24 3.81 -7.24
CA PRO A 56 1.59 3.65 -5.82
C PRO A 56 1.48 4.94 -5.01
N PHE A 57 1.74 6.09 -5.61
CA PHE A 57 1.49 7.37 -4.95
C PHE A 57 0.00 7.55 -4.63
N ASP A 58 -0.87 7.29 -5.60
CA ASP A 58 -2.32 7.40 -5.41
C ASP A 58 -2.83 6.41 -4.34
N LEU A 59 -2.28 5.21 -4.31
CA LEU A 59 -2.60 4.23 -3.27
C LEU A 59 -2.18 4.70 -1.88
N ALA A 60 -0.94 5.16 -1.76
CA ALA A 60 -0.38 5.58 -0.47
C ALA A 60 -1.03 6.85 0.07
N THR A 61 -1.59 7.68 -0.80
CA THR A 61 -2.28 8.92 -0.43
C THR A 61 -3.80 8.85 -0.56
N HIS A 62 -4.34 7.65 -0.71
CA HIS A 62 -5.78 7.46 -0.84
C HIS A 62 -6.50 8.04 0.39
N PRO A 63 -7.56 8.84 0.21
CA PRO A 63 -8.24 9.50 1.34
C PRO A 63 -8.70 8.54 2.44
N LYS A 64 -9.24 7.38 2.07
CA LYS A 64 -9.67 6.39 3.06
C LYS A 64 -8.52 5.81 3.86
N LEU A 65 -7.36 5.61 3.22
CA LEU A 65 -6.16 5.17 3.91
C LEU A 65 -5.64 6.25 4.85
N LEU A 66 -5.54 7.49 4.36
CA LEU A 66 -5.07 8.61 5.16
C LEU A 66 -6.00 8.90 6.35
N ASP A 67 -7.31 8.77 6.17
CA ASP A 67 -8.26 8.93 7.27
C ASP A 67 -8.01 7.90 8.37
N ALA A 68 -7.76 6.65 8.01
CA ALA A 68 -7.46 5.60 8.98
C ALA A 68 -6.15 5.87 9.71
N VAL A 69 -5.10 6.27 8.98
CA VAL A 69 -3.79 6.60 9.56
C VAL A 69 -3.89 7.82 10.47
N GLU A 70 -4.61 8.86 10.05
CA GLU A 70 -4.85 10.06 10.86
C GLU A 70 -5.55 9.72 12.17
N SER A 71 -6.45 8.75 12.16
CA SER A 71 -7.15 8.28 13.37
C SER A 71 -6.20 7.75 14.43
N ILE A 72 -4.99 7.35 14.05
CA ILE A 72 -4.00 6.75 14.95
C ILE A 72 -2.88 7.74 15.28
N ILE A 73 -2.31 8.40 14.30
CA ILE A 73 -1.12 9.25 14.48
C ILE A 73 -1.39 10.75 14.36
N GLY A 74 -2.64 11.14 14.06
CA GLY A 74 -2.99 12.56 13.88
C GLY A 74 -2.76 13.05 12.45
N PRO A 75 -3.01 14.35 12.19
CA PRO A 75 -3.05 14.90 10.83
C PRO A 75 -1.68 15.12 10.18
N ASP A 76 -0.61 15.16 10.94
CA ASP A 76 0.72 15.42 10.41
C ASP A 76 1.37 14.12 9.93
N ILE A 77 1.06 13.75 8.69
CA ILE A 77 1.46 12.47 8.11
C ILE A 77 2.54 12.69 7.06
N LEU A 78 3.65 11.97 7.21
CA LEU A 78 4.74 11.94 6.24
C LEU A 78 4.81 10.56 5.59
N LEU A 79 4.76 10.52 4.26
CA LEU A 79 4.97 9.29 3.50
C LEU A 79 6.48 9.10 3.31
N TYR A 80 7.05 8.20 4.10
CA TYR A 80 8.48 7.94 4.09
C TYR A 80 8.90 7.04 2.92
N ASN A 81 8.19 5.94 2.71
CA ASN A 81 8.53 4.95 1.70
C ASN A 81 7.31 4.19 1.23
N CYS A 82 7.36 3.73 -0.01
CA CYS A 82 6.38 2.83 -0.58
C CYS A 82 7.12 1.81 -1.44
N THR A 83 6.88 0.54 -1.19
CA THR A 83 7.57 -0.57 -1.85
C THR A 83 6.58 -1.67 -2.16
N PHE A 84 6.64 -2.22 -3.37
CA PHE A 84 5.89 -3.43 -3.69
C PHE A 84 6.65 -4.66 -3.20
N ILE A 85 5.96 -5.52 -2.48
CA ILE A 85 6.44 -6.85 -2.12
C ILE A 85 5.66 -7.82 -2.99
N ILE A 86 6.35 -8.36 -4.01
CA ILE A 86 5.72 -9.20 -5.02
C ILE A 86 6.20 -10.63 -4.84
N LYS A 87 5.23 -11.52 -4.66
CA LYS A 87 5.50 -12.95 -4.53
C LYS A 87 4.83 -13.69 -5.69
N GLU A 88 5.62 -14.15 -6.63
CA GLU A 88 5.13 -14.92 -7.76
C GLU A 88 4.71 -16.32 -7.33
N PRO A 89 3.59 -16.85 -7.86
CA PRO A 89 3.16 -18.22 -7.54
C PRO A 89 4.20 -19.24 -7.98
N LYS A 90 4.40 -20.26 -7.18
CA LYS A 90 5.27 -21.42 -7.52
C LYS A 90 6.72 -21.05 -7.80
N THR A 91 7.21 -19.96 -7.21
CA THR A 91 8.62 -19.57 -7.30
C THR A 91 9.32 -19.72 -5.96
N ALA A 92 10.66 -19.64 -5.98
CA ALA A 92 11.46 -19.66 -4.76
C ALA A 92 11.47 -18.29 -4.03
N THR A 93 10.72 -17.32 -4.52
CA THR A 93 10.62 -16.00 -3.90
C THR A 93 9.99 -16.11 -2.52
N PHE A 94 10.61 -15.47 -1.53
CA PHE A 94 10.09 -15.42 -0.17
C PHE A 94 10.26 -14.04 0.42
N VAL A 95 9.47 -13.77 1.45
CA VAL A 95 9.55 -12.53 2.22
C VAL A 95 9.94 -12.90 3.64
N SER A 96 11.04 -12.34 4.15
CA SER A 96 11.45 -12.56 5.53
C SER A 96 10.72 -11.63 6.48
N TRP A 97 10.58 -12.07 7.70
CA TRP A 97 9.98 -11.28 8.78
C TRP A 97 10.98 -10.28 9.36
#